data_223483dc9cc64ba991dad3537dff5688
#
_entry.id   223483dc9cc64ba991dad3537dff5688
#
_cell.length_a   1.000
_cell.length_b   1.000
_cell.length_c   1.000
_cell.angle_alpha   90.00
_cell.angle_beta   90.00
_cell.angle_gamma   90.00
#
_symmetry.space_group_name_H-M   'P 1'
#
loop_
_entity.id
_entity.type
_entity.pdbx_description
1 polymer ?
#
loop_
_entity_poly.entity_id
_entity_poly.type
_entity_poly.pdbx_seq_one_letter_code
_entity_poly.pdbx_strand_id
1 'polypeptide(L)'
;MTGVQTCALPISSGFIGDLSEGATSLYQVDGKQYGIPYNASMVGVWYNKDLFAQAGIDAPPETWDELLADVQTLKDAGITPIAVGAGDKWPAHFWYSYLMIRLGGAEAMNQIAADNNFSVPAVVEAGEKVGDLVALEPFQAGFLGAGWDAPDGESGTMASGGAAMDLMGQWAPGAFATQAGVDGAANLPFELGWFPFPTVDGGAGQPTDAFGGADGFAVGKDAPPEAVDFLKFITNQENQETWAADSGLPVNPQAVGAVTDPNMQAVLEGLNNASFIQLFLDQFFTAEVGSQVNDQAALLFAGQTSPQDAADAITATAGG
;
A
#
# COMPACT_ATOMS: atom_id res chain seq x y z
N MET A 1 16.70 3.82 9.78
CA MET A 1 17.63 3.75 8.62
C MET A 1 19.13 3.68 8.97
N THR A 2 19.51 3.52 10.23
CA THR A 2 20.93 3.46 10.66
C THR A 2 21.70 2.23 10.16
N GLY A 3 21.04 1.12 9.84
CA GLY A 3 21.72 -0.10 9.37
C GLY A 3 22.19 -0.08 7.91
N VAL A 4 21.57 0.72 7.05
CA VAL A 4 21.94 0.80 5.62
C VAL A 4 23.27 1.51 5.41
N GLN A 5 23.60 2.49 6.24
CA GLN A 5 24.83 3.29 6.13
C GLN A 5 26.14 2.48 6.35
N THR A 6 26.06 1.36 7.07
CA THR A 6 27.25 0.53 7.36
C THR A 6 27.53 -0.54 6.30
N CYS A 7 26.53 -0.89 5.49
CA CYS A 7 26.60 -1.99 4.52
C CYS A 7 26.44 -1.54 3.06
N ALA A 8 25.96 -0.33 2.79
CA ALA A 8 25.76 0.22 1.46
C ALA A 8 26.74 1.37 1.16
N LEU A 9 27.16 1.50 -0.11
CA LEU A 9 27.96 2.62 -0.59
C LEU A 9 27.04 3.73 -1.09
N PRO A 10 27.39 5.02 -0.87
CA PRO A 10 26.75 6.12 -1.55
C PRO A 10 26.96 6.00 -3.07
N ILE A 11 25.84 6.09 -3.81
CA ILE A 11 25.86 6.03 -5.27
C ILE A 11 25.97 7.45 -5.81
N SER A 12 27.03 7.71 -6.60
CA SER A 12 27.23 9.00 -7.27
C SER A 12 27.31 8.74 -8.77
N SER A 13 26.18 8.98 -9.46
CA SER A 13 26.11 8.76 -10.90
C SER A 13 25.10 9.73 -11.55
N GLY A 14 25.42 10.21 -12.76
CA GLY A 14 24.60 11.18 -13.48
C GLY A 14 23.20 10.69 -13.84
N PHE A 15 22.98 9.38 -13.99
CA PHE A 15 21.68 8.81 -14.36
C PHE A 15 20.60 8.97 -13.28
N ILE A 16 21.00 9.24 -12.03
CA ILE A 16 20.03 9.47 -10.94
C ILE A 16 19.15 10.68 -11.22
N GLY A 17 19.70 11.68 -11.90
CA GLY A 17 18.95 12.88 -12.33
C GLY A 17 17.89 12.63 -13.40
N ASP A 18 17.88 11.46 -14.03
CA ASP A 18 16.87 11.05 -15.01
C ASP A 18 15.65 10.43 -14.31
N LEU A 19 15.70 10.17 -12.99
CA LEU A 19 14.66 9.54 -12.22
C LEU A 19 13.82 10.57 -11.45
N SER A 20 12.61 10.19 -11.07
CA SER A 20 11.71 10.99 -10.24
C SER A 20 12.38 11.40 -8.92
N GLU A 21 12.43 12.71 -8.63
CA GLU A 21 12.98 13.24 -7.38
C GLU A 21 12.22 12.70 -6.16
N GLY A 22 10.89 12.58 -6.25
CA GLY A 22 10.07 12.00 -5.19
C GLY A 22 10.49 10.58 -4.83
N ALA A 23 10.74 9.72 -5.83
CA ALA A 23 11.16 8.35 -5.59
C ALA A 23 12.62 8.26 -5.11
N THR A 24 13.54 9.04 -5.71
CA THR A 24 14.96 9.01 -5.33
C THR A 24 15.21 9.55 -3.93
N SER A 25 14.46 10.56 -3.49
CA SER A 25 14.57 11.15 -2.15
C SER A 25 14.34 10.15 -1.02
N LEU A 26 13.52 9.12 -1.24
CA LEU A 26 13.25 8.05 -0.27
C LEU A 26 14.51 7.24 0.12
N TYR A 27 15.52 7.26 -0.74
CA TYR A 27 16.77 6.52 -0.58
C TYR A 27 17.96 7.43 -0.26
N GLN A 28 17.70 8.67 0.18
CA GLN A 28 18.73 9.62 0.59
C GLN A 28 18.87 9.66 2.10
N VAL A 29 20.13 9.72 2.55
CA VAL A 29 20.48 9.96 3.96
C VAL A 29 21.59 11.01 3.98
N ASP A 30 21.37 12.10 4.72
CA ASP A 30 22.31 13.23 4.83
C ASP A 30 22.75 13.76 3.45
N GLY A 31 21.82 13.85 2.50
CA GLY A 31 22.03 14.34 1.13
C GLY A 31 22.84 13.39 0.22
N LYS A 32 23.05 12.14 0.65
CA LYS A 32 23.73 11.10 -0.15
C LYS A 32 22.74 10.02 -0.55
N GLN A 33 22.80 9.59 -1.82
CA GLN A 33 21.99 8.51 -2.35
C GLN A 33 22.57 7.15 -1.96
N TYR A 34 21.81 6.31 -1.25
CA TYR A 34 22.22 4.96 -0.83
C TYR A 34 21.47 3.83 -1.53
N GLY A 35 20.40 4.13 -2.22
CA GLY A 35 19.64 3.18 -3.03
C GLY A 35 19.08 3.86 -4.27
N ILE A 36 18.75 3.06 -5.27
CA ILE A 36 18.11 3.51 -6.52
C ILE A 36 16.74 2.88 -6.60
N PRO A 37 15.65 3.65 -6.61
CA PRO A 37 14.32 3.11 -6.85
C PRO A 37 14.21 2.59 -8.28
N TYR A 38 13.43 1.53 -8.48
CA TYR A 38 13.12 1.00 -9.81
C TYR A 38 11.62 0.91 -10.08
N ASN A 39 10.80 0.98 -9.04
CA ASN A 39 9.34 0.90 -9.11
C ASN A 39 8.75 1.83 -8.04
N ALA A 40 7.76 2.62 -8.42
CA ALA A 40 6.97 3.40 -7.47
C ALA A 40 5.75 2.61 -7.03
N SER A 41 5.23 2.88 -5.84
CA SER A 41 4.13 2.15 -5.23
C SER A 41 3.09 3.08 -4.65
N MET A 42 1.81 2.78 -4.85
CA MET A 42 0.68 3.40 -4.16
C MET A 42 -0.39 2.35 -3.85
N VAL A 43 -0.88 2.38 -2.63
CA VAL A 43 -2.02 1.56 -2.19
C VAL A 43 -3.32 2.29 -2.49
N GLY A 44 -4.33 1.55 -2.88
CA GLY A 44 -5.70 1.99 -3.05
C GLY A 44 -6.64 0.80 -3.09
N VAL A 45 -7.91 1.03 -3.31
CA VAL A 45 -8.91 -0.03 -3.31
C VAL A 45 -9.12 -0.54 -4.73
N TRP A 46 -8.76 -1.79 -4.96
CA TRP A 46 -9.10 -2.55 -6.17
C TRP A 46 -10.49 -3.14 -5.99
N TYR A 47 -11.35 -3.06 -7.00
CA TYR A 47 -12.70 -3.57 -6.87
C TYR A 47 -13.23 -4.24 -8.14
N ASN A 48 -14.13 -5.19 -7.93
CA ASN A 48 -14.86 -5.90 -8.97
C ASN A 48 -16.12 -5.08 -9.33
N LYS A 49 -16.09 -4.41 -10.50
CA LYS A 49 -17.19 -3.58 -10.98
C LYS A 49 -18.49 -4.37 -11.21
N ASP A 50 -18.36 -5.65 -11.60
CA ASP A 50 -19.54 -6.48 -11.86
C ASP A 50 -20.28 -6.80 -10.55
N LEU A 51 -19.55 -7.03 -9.44
CA LEU A 51 -20.15 -7.27 -8.12
C LEU A 51 -20.75 -5.99 -7.54
N PHE A 52 -20.12 -4.83 -7.76
CA PHE A 52 -20.72 -3.53 -7.39
C PHE A 52 -22.05 -3.30 -8.14
N ALA A 53 -22.04 -3.49 -9.47
CA ALA A 53 -23.26 -3.38 -10.27
C ALA A 53 -24.35 -4.40 -9.84
N GLN A 54 -23.96 -5.65 -9.52
CA GLN A 54 -24.88 -6.67 -9.00
C GLN A 54 -25.51 -6.25 -7.66
N ALA A 55 -24.78 -5.56 -6.80
CA ALA A 55 -25.29 -5.03 -5.53
C ALA A 55 -26.08 -3.73 -5.70
N GLY A 56 -26.08 -3.11 -6.89
CA GLY A 56 -26.73 -1.83 -7.15
C GLY A 56 -25.91 -0.62 -6.67
N ILE A 57 -24.58 -0.77 -6.57
CA ILE A 57 -23.65 0.31 -6.23
C ILE A 57 -23.17 0.92 -7.55
N ASP A 58 -23.56 2.17 -7.81
CA ASP A 58 -23.31 2.84 -9.09
C ASP A 58 -21.93 3.50 -9.20
N ALA A 59 -21.29 3.81 -8.08
CA ALA A 59 -19.99 4.49 -8.02
C ALA A 59 -19.19 4.05 -6.77
N PRO A 60 -17.85 4.12 -6.82
CA PRO A 60 -17.00 3.90 -5.64
C PRO A 60 -17.29 4.92 -4.52
N PRO A 61 -17.13 4.52 -3.24
CA PRO A 61 -17.32 5.40 -2.09
C PRO A 61 -16.22 6.48 -2.02
N GLU A 62 -16.58 7.71 -1.70
CA GLU A 62 -15.66 8.83 -1.50
C GLU A 62 -15.31 9.04 -0.02
N THR A 63 -16.18 8.57 0.88
CA THR A 63 -16.01 8.68 2.33
C THR A 63 -16.00 7.32 3.01
N TRP A 64 -15.42 7.27 4.21
CA TRP A 64 -15.40 6.07 5.05
C TRP A 64 -16.81 5.56 5.37
N ASP A 65 -17.72 6.47 5.67
CA ASP A 65 -19.10 6.10 6.00
C ASP A 65 -19.83 5.51 4.78
N GLU A 66 -19.56 6.02 3.58
CA GLU A 66 -20.05 5.41 2.33
C GLU A 66 -19.44 4.02 2.10
N LEU A 67 -18.13 3.84 2.38
CA LEU A 67 -17.50 2.51 2.30
C LEU A 67 -18.20 1.50 3.23
N LEU A 68 -18.47 1.88 4.48
CA LEU A 68 -19.18 1.01 5.42
C LEU A 68 -20.62 0.71 4.95
N ALA A 69 -21.30 1.68 4.34
CA ALA A 69 -22.63 1.49 3.75
C ALA A 69 -22.58 0.53 2.55
N ASP A 70 -21.57 0.65 1.69
CA ASP A 70 -21.37 -0.25 0.56
C ASP A 70 -21.00 -1.67 1.03
N VAL A 71 -20.19 -1.81 2.08
CA VAL A 71 -19.93 -3.09 2.74
C VAL A 71 -21.25 -3.77 3.17
N GLN A 72 -22.16 -3.02 3.80
CA GLN A 72 -23.46 -3.57 4.20
C GLN A 72 -24.32 -3.94 2.99
N THR A 73 -24.33 -3.09 1.95
CA THR A 73 -25.07 -3.34 0.70
C THR A 73 -24.60 -4.61 -0.01
N LEU A 74 -23.27 -4.81 -0.10
CA LEU A 74 -22.68 -6.03 -0.66
C LEU A 74 -23.08 -7.27 0.14
N LYS A 75 -23.01 -7.20 1.48
CA LYS A 75 -23.44 -8.30 2.37
C LYS A 75 -24.91 -8.65 2.18
N ASP A 76 -25.80 -7.65 2.10
CA ASP A 76 -27.22 -7.85 1.88
C ASP A 76 -27.53 -8.49 0.53
N ALA A 77 -26.66 -8.27 -0.47
CA ALA A 77 -26.68 -8.94 -1.77
C ALA A 77 -26.06 -10.35 -1.75
N GLY A 78 -25.53 -10.81 -0.61
CA GLY A 78 -24.87 -12.12 -0.46
C GLY A 78 -23.47 -12.16 -1.06
N ILE A 79 -22.82 -11.00 -1.25
CA ILE A 79 -21.47 -10.84 -1.80
C ILE A 79 -20.51 -10.61 -0.63
N THR A 80 -19.35 -11.28 -0.63
CA THR A 80 -18.27 -10.97 0.30
C THR A 80 -17.71 -9.58 -0.02
N PRO A 81 -17.74 -8.61 0.91
CA PRO A 81 -17.34 -7.25 0.57
C PRO A 81 -15.84 -7.08 0.33
N ILE A 82 -15.00 -7.67 1.18
CA ILE A 82 -13.55 -7.38 1.19
C ILE A 82 -12.77 -8.69 1.29
N ALA A 83 -11.71 -8.82 0.47
CA ALA A 83 -10.66 -9.79 0.68
C ALA A 83 -9.54 -9.19 1.54
N VAL A 84 -8.99 -9.97 2.50
CA VAL A 84 -7.83 -9.58 3.29
C VAL A 84 -7.02 -10.80 3.75
N GLY A 85 -5.71 -10.75 3.61
CA GLY A 85 -4.75 -11.77 4.03
C GLY A 85 -4.16 -11.47 5.41
N ALA A 86 -5.00 -11.43 6.46
CA ALA A 86 -4.57 -11.04 7.80
C ALA A 86 -3.60 -12.05 8.45
N GLY A 87 -3.47 -13.25 7.90
CA GLY A 87 -2.47 -14.23 8.32
C GLY A 87 -1.02 -13.76 8.06
N ASP A 88 -0.80 -13.04 6.97
CA ASP A 88 0.49 -12.40 6.67
C ASP A 88 0.68 -11.07 7.41
N LYS A 89 -0.36 -10.57 8.10
CA LYS A 89 -0.42 -9.36 8.94
C LYS A 89 -0.31 -8.04 8.18
N TRP A 90 0.64 -7.93 7.23
CA TRP A 90 0.90 -6.68 6.50
C TRP A 90 -0.30 -6.21 5.64
N PRO A 91 -1.19 -7.05 5.05
CA PRO A 91 -2.38 -6.52 4.40
C PRO A 91 -3.36 -5.85 5.38
N ALA A 92 -3.50 -6.38 6.58
CA ALA A 92 -4.31 -5.78 7.63
C ALA A 92 -3.78 -4.41 8.07
N HIS A 93 -2.44 -4.23 8.13
CA HIS A 93 -1.86 -2.95 8.52
C HIS A 93 -2.10 -1.85 7.49
N PHE A 94 -2.36 -2.15 6.22
CA PHE A 94 -2.69 -1.14 5.21
C PHE A 94 -3.96 -0.38 5.56
N TRP A 95 -4.99 -1.06 6.05
CA TRP A 95 -6.23 -0.45 6.54
C TRP A 95 -5.96 0.47 7.73
N TYR A 96 -5.23 -0.04 8.73
CA TYR A 96 -4.89 0.72 9.93
C TYR A 96 -4.06 1.97 9.60
N SER A 97 -3.05 1.81 8.75
CA SER A 97 -2.18 2.92 8.34
C SER A 97 -2.91 3.98 7.51
N TYR A 98 -3.76 3.58 6.57
CA TYR A 98 -4.54 4.56 5.81
C TYR A 98 -5.51 5.35 6.68
N LEU A 99 -6.13 4.70 7.65
CA LEU A 99 -6.99 5.40 8.63
C LEU A 99 -6.19 6.39 9.47
N MET A 100 -4.97 6.03 9.91
CA MET A 100 -4.07 6.99 10.59
C MET A 100 -3.78 8.22 9.71
N ILE A 101 -3.50 8.00 8.41
CA ILE A 101 -3.24 9.09 7.45
C ILE A 101 -4.49 9.96 7.27
N ARG A 102 -5.66 9.37 7.12
CA ARG A 102 -6.91 10.13 6.94
C ARG A 102 -7.31 10.91 8.18
N LEU A 103 -7.08 10.37 9.37
CA LEU A 103 -7.41 11.01 10.63
C LEU A 103 -6.38 12.06 11.04
N GLY A 104 -5.09 11.74 10.93
CA GLY A 104 -4.01 12.57 11.44
C GLY A 104 -3.36 13.51 10.42
N GLY A 105 -3.48 13.20 9.14
CA GLY A 105 -2.81 13.94 8.06
C GLY A 105 -1.28 13.92 8.17
N ALA A 106 -0.63 14.66 7.28
CA ALA A 106 0.83 14.75 7.22
C ALA A 106 1.46 15.22 8.53
N GLU A 107 0.80 16.15 9.26
CA GLU A 107 1.33 16.71 10.49
C GLU A 107 1.47 15.64 11.60
N ALA A 108 0.40 14.88 11.86
CA ALA A 108 0.45 13.83 12.87
C ALA A 108 1.41 12.70 12.47
N MET A 109 1.43 12.28 11.19
CA MET A 109 2.36 11.24 10.73
C MET A 109 3.82 11.66 10.87
N ASN A 110 4.16 12.90 10.54
CA ASN A 110 5.51 13.45 10.76
C ASN A 110 5.86 13.55 12.25
N GLN A 111 4.89 13.90 13.10
CA GLN A 111 5.11 13.96 14.54
C GLN A 111 5.35 12.59 15.16
N ILE A 112 4.56 11.57 14.73
CA ILE A 112 4.77 10.17 15.12
C ILE A 112 6.20 9.72 14.76
N ALA A 113 6.63 10.06 13.55
CA ALA A 113 7.97 9.71 13.06
C ALA A 113 9.10 10.42 13.86
N ALA A 114 8.88 11.67 14.27
CA ALA A 114 9.86 12.45 15.03
C ALA A 114 9.99 11.98 16.48
N ASP A 115 8.86 11.66 17.12
CA ASP A 115 8.78 11.37 18.55
C ASP A 115 8.80 9.86 18.86
N ASN A 116 8.70 9.01 17.84
CA ASN A 116 8.47 7.55 17.97
C ASN A 116 7.26 7.23 18.87
N ASN A 117 6.23 8.07 18.83
CA ASN A 117 5.05 7.96 19.69
C ASN A 117 3.79 7.71 18.84
N PHE A 118 3.27 6.50 18.91
CA PHE A 118 2.00 6.09 18.29
C PHE A 118 0.79 6.26 19.22
N SER A 119 0.99 6.54 20.52
CA SER A 119 -0.10 6.76 21.49
C SER A 119 -0.70 8.17 21.33
N VAL A 120 -1.16 8.49 20.12
CA VAL A 120 -1.79 9.76 19.76
C VAL A 120 -3.23 9.55 19.31
N PRO A 121 -4.13 10.54 19.44
CA PRO A 121 -5.54 10.38 19.16
C PRO A 121 -5.85 9.78 17.79
N ALA A 122 -5.17 10.22 16.71
CA ALA A 122 -5.40 9.74 15.36
C ALA A 122 -5.10 8.24 15.19
N VAL A 123 -4.11 7.70 15.90
CA VAL A 123 -3.76 6.26 15.86
C VAL A 123 -4.79 5.43 16.63
N VAL A 124 -5.22 5.92 17.79
CA VAL A 124 -6.26 5.24 18.58
C VAL A 124 -7.59 5.23 17.82
N GLU A 125 -8.02 6.37 17.28
CA GLU A 125 -9.24 6.47 16.48
C GLU A 125 -9.18 5.62 15.20
N ALA A 126 -8.00 5.51 14.56
CA ALA A 126 -7.81 4.58 13.44
C ALA A 126 -8.09 3.14 13.85
N GLY A 127 -7.64 2.72 15.04
CA GLY A 127 -7.95 1.41 15.60
C GLY A 127 -9.44 1.21 15.89
N GLU A 128 -10.13 2.26 16.37
CA GLU A 128 -11.60 2.23 16.57
C GLU A 128 -12.33 2.01 15.24
N LYS A 129 -11.93 2.73 14.18
CA LYS A 129 -12.51 2.56 12.83
C LYS A 129 -12.21 1.19 12.21
N VAL A 130 -11.05 0.60 12.49
CA VAL A 130 -10.80 -0.81 12.14
C VAL A 130 -11.82 -1.71 12.87
N GLY A 131 -12.06 -1.46 14.15
CA GLY A 131 -13.07 -2.18 14.93
C GLY A 131 -14.48 -2.06 14.34
N ASP A 132 -14.89 -0.85 13.89
CA ASP A 132 -16.17 -0.62 13.23
C ASP A 132 -16.30 -1.44 11.93
N LEU A 133 -15.23 -1.48 11.12
CA LEU A 133 -15.20 -2.29 9.90
C LEU A 133 -15.30 -3.79 10.22
N VAL A 134 -14.50 -4.28 11.15
CA VAL A 134 -14.48 -5.71 11.55
C VAL A 134 -15.84 -6.15 12.12
N ALA A 135 -16.54 -5.25 12.84
CA ALA A 135 -17.86 -5.53 13.41
C ALA A 135 -18.94 -5.78 12.33
N LEU A 136 -18.73 -5.29 11.11
CA LEU A 136 -19.59 -5.61 9.96
C LEU A 136 -19.32 -7.01 9.38
N GLU A 137 -18.28 -7.72 9.83
CA GLU A 137 -17.89 -9.04 9.30
C GLU A 137 -17.77 -9.04 7.76
N PRO A 138 -16.94 -8.14 7.16
CA PRO A 138 -16.92 -7.92 5.71
C PRO A 138 -16.04 -8.89 4.95
N PHE A 139 -15.23 -9.71 5.65
CA PHE A 139 -14.13 -10.46 5.08
C PHE A 139 -14.52 -11.88 4.67
N GLN A 140 -13.74 -12.46 3.76
CA GLN A 140 -13.88 -13.87 3.40
C GLN A 140 -13.64 -14.78 4.61
N ALA A 141 -14.24 -15.97 4.59
CA ALA A 141 -14.08 -16.95 5.67
C ALA A 141 -12.59 -17.33 5.82
N GLY A 142 -12.12 -17.37 7.08
CA GLY A 142 -10.73 -17.74 7.39
C GLY A 142 -9.68 -16.66 7.19
N PHE A 143 -10.07 -15.43 6.93
CA PHE A 143 -9.18 -14.30 6.63
C PHE A 143 -8.03 -14.09 7.64
N LEU A 144 -8.25 -14.40 8.92
CA LEU A 144 -7.22 -14.29 9.96
C LEU A 144 -6.03 -15.25 9.77
N GLY A 145 -6.22 -16.32 9.02
CA GLY A 145 -5.16 -17.28 8.69
C GLY A 145 -4.80 -17.28 7.21
N ALA A 146 -5.49 -16.49 6.39
CA ALA A 146 -5.24 -16.41 4.96
C ALA A 146 -3.97 -15.59 4.67
N GLY A 147 -3.13 -16.08 3.76
CA GLY A 147 -2.01 -15.32 3.23
C GLY A 147 -2.45 -14.36 2.12
N TRP A 148 -1.59 -13.42 1.77
CA TRP A 148 -1.80 -12.52 0.64
C TRP A 148 -1.83 -13.29 -0.69
N ASP A 149 -0.71 -13.91 -1.05
CA ASP A 149 -0.49 -14.51 -2.37
C ASP A 149 -0.72 -16.04 -2.32
N ALA A 150 -1.97 -16.43 -2.14
CA ALA A 150 -2.37 -17.84 -2.11
C ALA A 150 -3.69 -18.03 -2.87
N PRO A 151 -3.93 -19.22 -3.49
CA PRO A 151 -5.17 -19.49 -4.21
C PRO A 151 -6.45 -19.39 -3.37
N ASP A 152 -6.35 -19.70 -2.08
CA ASP A 152 -7.41 -19.59 -1.07
C ASP A 152 -7.20 -18.37 -0.14
N GLY A 153 -6.24 -17.51 -0.48
CA GLY A 153 -5.91 -16.28 0.24
C GLY A 153 -6.63 -15.05 -0.33
N GLU A 154 -6.05 -13.88 -0.06
CA GLU A 154 -6.60 -12.58 -0.47
C GLU A 154 -6.63 -12.45 -2.00
N SER A 155 -5.47 -12.57 -2.65
CA SER A 155 -5.34 -12.43 -4.11
C SER A 155 -6.13 -13.49 -4.88
N GLY A 156 -6.16 -14.75 -4.40
CA GLY A 156 -6.96 -15.81 -5.03
C GLY A 156 -8.46 -15.60 -4.87
N THR A 157 -8.90 -15.07 -3.72
CA THR A 157 -10.30 -14.69 -3.50
C THR A 157 -10.74 -13.61 -4.46
N MET A 158 -9.94 -12.54 -4.63
CA MET A 158 -10.20 -11.50 -5.63
C MET A 158 -10.18 -12.06 -7.05
N ALA A 159 -9.15 -12.81 -7.42
CA ALA A 159 -8.96 -13.37 -8.74
C ALA A 159 -10.14 -14.23 -9.23
N SER A 160 -10.77 -14.95 -8.30
CA SER A 160 -11.96 -15.78 -8.59
C SER A 160 -13.29 -15.01 -8.60
N GLY A 161 -13.29 -13.71 -8.30
CA GLY A 161 -14.50 -12.91 -8.06
C GLY A 161 -15.22 -13.27 -6.77
N GLY A 162 -14.49 -13.86 -5.79
CA GLY A 162 -15.03 -14.26 -4.48
C GLY A 162 -15.22 -13.11 -3.49
N ALA A 163 -14.65 -11.94 -3.76
CA ALA A 163 -14.86 -10.71 -2.99
C ALA A 163 -14.95 -9.50 -3.91
N ALA A 164 -15.59 -8.43 -3.41
CA ALA A 164 -15.85 -7.23 -4.19
C ALA A 164 -14.69 -6.22 -4.13
N MET A 165 -13.93 -6.14 -3.05
CA MET A 165 -12.87 -5.15 -2.83
C MET A 165 -11.61 -5.78 -2.21
N ASP A 166 -10.48 -5.11 -2.46
CA ASP A 166 -9.16 -5.40 -1.85
C ASP A 166 -8.38 -4.08 -1.70
N LEU A 167 -7.87 -3.81 -0.50
CA LEU A 167 -6.99 -2.65 -0.25
C LEU A 167 -5.54 -3.05 -0.46
N MET A 168 -5.00 -2.76 -1.65
CA MET A 168 -3.70 -3.26 -2.05
C MET A 168 -2.94 -2.29 -2.95
N GLY A 169 -1.63 -2.51 -3.09
CA GLY A 169 -0.78 -1.73 -3.97
C GLY A 169 -1.01 -2.05 -5.46
N GLN A 170 -0.34 -1.28 -6.32
CA GLN A 170 -0.43 -1.41 -7.77
C GLN A 170 0.00 -2.79 -8.33
N TRP A 171 0.65 -3.62 -7.53
CA TRP A 171 1.01 -5.01 -7.91
C TRP A 171 -0.18 -5.98 -7.89
N ALA A 172 -1.30 -5.61 -7.28
CA ALA A 172 -2.45 -6.48 -7.11
C ALA A 172 -3.02 -7.03 -8.44
N PRO A 173 -3.18 -6.24 -9.51
CA PRO A 173 -3.69 -6.73 -10.79
C PRO A 173 -2.87 -7.89 -11.38
N GLY A 174 -1.54 -7.81 -11.27
CA GLY A 174 -0.62 -8.87 -11.71
C GLY A 174 -0.76 -10.15 -10.88
N ALA A 175 -0.91 -10.01 -9.56
CA ALA A 175 -1.16 -11.15 -8.67
C ALA A 175 -2.52 -11.80 -8.97
N PHE A 176 -3.58 -11.00 -9.14
CA PHE A 176 -4.91 -11.52 -9.50
C PHE A 176 -4.87 -12.29 -10.82
N ALA A 177 -4.21 -11.76 -11.86
CA ALA A 177 -4.05 -12.44 -13.13
C ALA A 177 -3.31 -13.79 -12.98
N THR A 178 -2.24 -13.80 -12.17
CA THR A 178 -1.48 -15.02 -11.85
C THR A 178 -2.35 -16.06 -11.17
N GLN A 179 -3.11 -15.68 -10.15
CA GLN A 179 -4.02 -16.58 -9.42
C GLN A 179 -5.18 -17.07 -10.30
N ALA A 180 -5.69 -16.22 -11.19
CA ALA A 180 -6.73 -16.61 -12.17
C ALA A 180 -6.17 -17.48 -13.30
N GLY A 181 -4.85 -17.60 -13.45
CA GLY A 181 -4.22 -18.33 -14.56
C GLY A 181 -4.41 -17.67 -15.92
N VAL A 182 -4.51 -16.33 -15.96
CA VAL A 182 -4.70 -15.53 -17.19
C VAL A 182 -3.50 -14.62 -17.48
N ASP A 183 -3.38 -14.21 -18.74
CA ASP A 183 -2.32 -13.31 -19.18
C ASP A 183 -2.75 -11.84 -18.98
N GLY A 184 -2.36 -11.27 -17.82
CA GLY A 184 -2.65 -9.90 -17.42
C GLY A 184 -4.07 -9.66 -16.91
N ALA A 185 -4.22 -8.57 -16.15
CA ALA A 185 -5.46 -8.23 -15.44
C ALA A 185 -6.65 -7.92 -16.36
N ALA A 186 -6.40 -7.51 -17.61
CA ALA A 186 -7.45 -7.29 -18.61
C ALA A 186 -8.21 -8.57 -18.99
N ASN A 187 -7.66 -9.74 -18.66
CA ASN A 187 -8.27 -11.04 -18.93
C ASN A 187 -8.88 -11.69 -17.68
N LEU A 188 -9.01 -10.97 -16.58
CA LEU A 188 -9.76 -11.42 -15.41
C LEU A 188 -11.21 -11.73 -15.79
N PRO A 189 -11.90 -12.63 -15.06
CA PRO A 189 -13.29 -13.01 -15.36
C PRO A 189 -14.32 -11.92 -15.02
N PHE A 190 -13.87 -10.72 -14.65
CA PHE A 190 -14.68 -9.55 -14.31
C PHE A 190 -13.94 -8.27 -14.69
N GLU A 191 -14.67 -7.15 -14.73
CA GLU A 191 -14.07 -5.83 -14.94
C GLU A 191 -13.47 -5.30 -13.63
N LEU A 192 -12.12 -5.15 -13.60
CA LEU A 192 -11.40 -4.59 -12.47
C LEU A 192 -11.47 -3.06 -12.50
N GLY A 193 -11.66 -2.44 -11.35
CA GLY A 193 -11.56 -1.00 -11.13
C GLY A 193 -10.62 -0.66 -9.99
N TRP A 194 -10.32 0.62 -9.84
CA TRP A 194 -9.51 1.16 -8.76
C TRP A 194 -10.07 2.50 -8.28
N PHE A 195 -9.95 2.77 -6.99
CA PHE A 195 -10.22 4.09 -6.41
C PHE A 195 -9.29 4.36 -5.21
N PRO A 196 -8.99 5.65 -4.92
CA PRO A 196 -8.17 6.00 -3.76
C PRO A 196 -8.90 5.68 -2.46
N PHE A 197 -8.15 5.42 -1.39
CA PHE A 197 -8.77 5.19 -0.08
C PHE A 197 -9.65 6.36 0.34
N PRO A 198 -10.89 6.12 0.79
CA PRO A 198 -11.85 7.15 1.12
C PRO A 198 -11.38 8.15 2.19
N THR A 199 -11.98 9.33 2.20
CA THR A 199 -11.78 10.32 3.27
C THR A 199 -12.49 9.89 4.55
N VAL A 200 -12.02 10.39 5.70
CA VAL A 200 -12.70 10.23 6.99
C VAL A 200 -13.23 11.59 7.44
N ASP A 201 -14.53 11.69 7.67
CA ASP A 201 -15.15 12.93 8.11
C ASP A 201 -14.55 13.41 9.44
N GLY A 202 -14.18 14.69 9.50
CA GLY A 202 -13.52 15.29 10.65
C GLY A 202 -12.01 15.00 10.75
N GLY A 203 -11.45 14.14 9.90
CA GLY A 203 -10.03 13.88 9.83
C GLY A 203 -9.24 15.04 9.24
N ALA A 204 -7.95 15.15 9.61
CA ALA A 204 -7.04 16.20 9.14
C ALA A 204 -6.35 15.84 7.80
N GLY A 205 -6.40 14.57 7.39
CA GLY A 205 -5.80 14.09 6.13
C GLY A 205 -6.53 14.60 4.90
N GLN A 206 -5.77 14.85 3.84
CA GLN A 206 -6.33 15.29 2.56
C GLN A 206 -6.78 14.09 1.73
N PRO A 207 -7.76 14.25 0.82
CA PRO A 207 -8.16 13.17 -0.10
C PRO A 207 -6.99 12.65 -0.96
N THR A 208 -6.01 13.52 -1.22
CA THR A 208 -4.81 13.23 -2.04
C THR A 208 -3.63 12.70 -1.22
N ASP A 209 -3.73 12.60 0.11
CA ASP A 209 -2.67 11.96 0.89
C ASP A 209 -2.59 10.47 0.54
N ALA A 210 -1.40 10.02 0.19
CA ALA A 210 -1.16 8.68 -0.30
C ALA A 210 -0.42 7.81 0.72
N PHE A 211 -0.62 6.52 0.60
CA PHE A 211 0.13 5.47 1.28
C PHE A 211 0.84 4.63 0.24
N GLY A 212 2.15 4.52 0.35
CA GLY A 212 2.92 3.85 -0.69
C GLY A 212 4.42 3.96 -0.45
N GLY A 213 5.17 4.01 -1.55
CA GLY A 213 6.62 4.07 -1.47
C GLY A 213 7.29 3.88 -2.81
N ALA A 214 8.48 3.32 -2.76
CA ALA A 214 9.20 2.87 -3.94
C ALA A 214 10.07 1.66 -3.56
N ASP A 215 10.12 0.68 -4.43
CA ASP A 215 11.06 -0.43 -4.31
C ASP A 215 12.39 -0.03 -4.95
N GLY A 216 13.51 -0.43 -4.32
CA GLY A 216 14.82 -0.04 -4.80
C GLY A 216 15.92 -0.98 -4.36
N PHE A 217 17.09 -0.79 -4.95
CA PHE A 217 18.29 -1.54 -4.63
C PHE A 217 19.37 -0.65 -4.04
N ALA A 218 20.01 -1.12 -2.97
CA ALA A 218 21.23 -0.55 -2.46
C ALA A 218 22.46 -1.29 -3.01
N VAL A 219 23.58 -0.58 -3.19
CA VAL A 219 24.84 -1.18 -3.60
C VAL A 219 25.65 -1.54 -2.36
N GLY A 220 25.88 -2.83 -2.16
CA GLY A 220 26.71 -3.31 -1.05
C GLY A 220 28.14 -2.80 -1.13
N LYS A 221 28.79 -2.59 0.02
CA LYS A 221 30.16 -2.03 0.10
C LYS A 221 31.22 -2.82 -0.66
N ASP A 222 31.01 -4.13 -0.83
CA ASP A 222 31.91 -5.04 -1.52
C ASP A 222 31.41 -5.42 -2.94
N ALA A 223 30.34 -4.73 -3.42
CA ALA A 223 29.78 -4.98 -4.74
C ALA A 223 30.74 -4.51 -5.86
N PRO A 224 30.80 -5.22 -6.99
CA PRO A 224 31.58 -4.79 -8.13
C PRO A 224 30.97 -3.53 -8.77
N PRO A 225 31.77 -2.72 -9.51
CA PRO A 225 31.27 -1.50 -10.16
C PRO A 225 30.10 -1.73 -11.10
N GLU A 226 30.00 -2.90 -11.71
CA GLU A 226 28.93 -3.34 -12.60
C GLU A 226 27.55 -3.38 -11.92
N ALA A 227 27.52 -3.41 -10.58
CA ALA A 227 26.26 -3.29 -9.83
C ALA A 227 25.57 -1.94 -10.09
N VAL A 228 26.33 -0.85 -10.21
CA VAL A 228 25.79 0.46 -10.58
C VAL A 228 25.34 0.49 -12.04
N ASP A 229 26.08 -0.17 -12.94
CA ASP A 229 25.67 -0.29 -14.34
C ASP A 229 24.37 -1.07 -14.50
N PHE A 230 24.17 -2.12 -13.68
CA PHE A 230 22.89 -2.84 -13.63
C PHE A 230 21.74 -1.93 -13.18
N LEU A 231 21.93 -1.13 -12.13
CA LEU A 231 20.90 -0.18 -11.68
C LEU A 231 20.54 0.85 -12.75
N LYS A 232 21.55 1.38 -13.43
CA LYS A 232 21.36 2.26 -14.59
C LYS A 232 20.60 1.56 -15.72
N PHE A 233 20.87 0.27 -15.96
CA PHE A 233 20.17 -0.51 -16.98
C PHE A 233 18.68 -0.69 -16.64
N ILE A 234 18.31 -1.14 -15.45
CA ILE A 234 16.92 -1.38 -15.08
C ILE A 234 16.09 -0.10 -14.93
N THR A 235 16.74 1.06 -14.76
CA THR A 235 16.06 2.37 -14.59
C THR A 235 16.14 3.27 -15.82
N ASN A 236 16.75 2.81 -16.93
CA ASN A 236 16.74 3.56 -18.17
C ASN A 236 15.33 3.59 -18.78
N GLN A 237 15.06 4.51 -19.71
CA GLN A 237 13.75 4.69 -20.31
C GLN A 237 13.20 3.39 -20.91
N GLU A 238 13.97 2.68 -21.74
CA GLU A 238 13.52 1.49 -22.48
C GLU A 238 13.08 0.36 -21.55
N ASN A 239 13.86 0.08 -20.49
CA ASN A 239 13.51 -0.96 -19.52
C ASN A 239 12.34 -0.54 -18.63
N GLN A 240 12.26 0.73 -18.27
CA GLN A 240 11.13 1.28 -17.52
C GLN A 240 9.85 1.33 -18.34
N GLU A 241 9.92 1.55 -19.66
CA GLU A 241 8.77 1.42 -20.57
C GLU A 241 8.27 -0.03 -20.64
N THR A 242 9.19 -0.99 -20.69
CA THR A 242 8.85 -2.42 -20.63
C THR A 242 8.20 -2.79 -19.30
N TRP A 243 8.75 -2.30 -18.19
CA TRP A 243 8.19 -2.50 -16.85
C TRP A 243 6.80 -1.89 -16.69
N ALA A 244 6.61 -0.67 -17.20
CA ALA A 244 5.33 0.04 -17.15
C ALA A 244 4.24 -0.65 -17.99
N ALA A 245 4.60 -1.28 -19.12
CA ALA A 245 3.67 -2.03 -19.94
C ALA A 245 3.19 -3.32 -19.26
N ASP A 246 3.96 -3.86 -18.30
CA ASP A 246 3.64 -5.07 -17.53
C ASP A 246 3.13 -4.77 -16.10
N SER A 247 2.43 -3.66 -15.92
CA SER A 247 1.79 -3.26 -14.65
C SER A 247 2.73 -2.62 -13.60
N GLY A 248 3.94 -2.19 -13.98
CA GLY A 248 4.84 -1.41 -13.12
C GLY A 248 4.49 0.08 -13.10
N LEU A 249 4.86 0.77 -12.02
CA LEU A 249 4.88 2.23 -11.99
C LEU A 249 6.32 2.71 -12.17
N PRO A 250 6.64 3.32 -13.35
CA PRO A 250 8.01 3.70 -13.65
C PRO A 250 8.47 4.85 -12.78
N VAL A 251 9.71 4.77 -12.32
CA VAL A 251 10.41 5.86 -11.62
C VAL A 251 11.13 6.80 -12.59
N ASN A 252 11.26 6.41 -13.86
CA ASN A 252 11.76 7.26 -14.93
C ASN A 252 10.59 8.01 -15.59
N PRO A 253 10.51 9.35 -15.47
CA PRO A 253 9.40 10.13 -16.01
C PRO A 253 9.22 10.00 -17.53
N GLN A 254 10.27 9.62 -18.25
CA GLN A 254 10.22 9.45 -19.71
C GLN A 254 9.45 8.17 -20.10
N ALA A 255 9.32 7.21 -19.18
CA ALA A 255 8.62 5.95 -19.40
C ALA A 255 7.12 5.99 -19.04
N VAL A 256 6.63 7.07 -18.44
CA VAL A 256 5.23 7.22 -17.98
C VAL A 256 4.22 7.00 -19.11
N GLY A 257 4.57 7.38 -20.36
CA GLY A 257 3.70 7.16 -21.54
C GLY A 257 3.44 5.70 -21.89
N ALA A 258 4.20 4.75 -21.33
CA ALA A 258 3.99 3.32 -21.53
C ALA A 258 2.92 2.73 -20.57
N VAL A 259 2.50 3.44 -19.55
CA VAL A 259 1.37 3.05 -18.69
C VAL A 259 0.08 3.23 -19.46
N THR A 260 -0.49 2.18 -20.01
CA THR A 260 -1.69 2.22 -20.87
C THR A 260 -2.95 1.70 -20.20
N ASP A 261 -2.83 0.90 -19.14
CA ASP A 261 -3.99 0.43 -18.36
C ASP A 261 -4.66 1.62 -17.64
N PRO A 262 -5.99 1.81 -17.78
CA PRO A 262 -6.69 2.96 -17.19
C PRO A 262 -6.63 2.99 -15.66
N ASN A 263 -6.63 1.84 -14.98
CA ASN A 263 -6.53 1.79 -13.52
C ASN A 263 -5.11 2.18 -13.08
N MET A 264 -4.08 1.69 -13.79
CA MET A 264 -2.70 2.06 -13.50
C MET A 264 -2.42 3.54 -13.80
N GLN A 265 -3.08 4.12 -14.81
CA GLN A 265 -3.04 5.57 -15.05
C GLN A 265 -3.66 6.35 -13.89
N ALA A 266 -4.79 5.88 -13.34
CA ALA A 266 -5.43 6.49 -12.16
C ALA A 266 -4.55 6.39 -10.92
N VAL A 267 -3.88 5.25 -10.68
CA VAL A 267 -2.90 5.09 -9.60
C VAL A 267 -1.74 6.08 -9.75
N LEU A 268 -1.19 6.18 -10.96
CA LEU A 268 -0.09 7.10 -11.27
C LEU A 268 -0.50 8.57 -11.10
N GLU A 269 -1.72 8.93 -11.52
CA GLU A 269 -2.28 10.26 -11.30
C GLU A 269 -2.45 10.55 -9.81
N GLY A 270 -2.97 9.60 -9.02
CA GLY A 270 -3.07 9.69 -7.58
C GLY A 270 -1.71 9.94 -6.92
N LEU A 271 -0.68 9.19 -7.33
CA LEU A 271 0.67 9.33 -6.82
C LEU A 271 1.29 10.70 -7.18
N ASN A 272 1.10 11.16 -8.43
CA ASN A 272 1.62 12.44 -8.89
C ASN A 272 0.93 13.65 -8.24
N ASN A 273 -0.35 13.50 -7.85
CA ASN A 273 -1.14 14.55 -7.19
C ASN A 273 -1.08 14.46 -5.67
N ALA A 274 -0.35 13.49 -5.12
CA ALA A 274 -0.25 13.31 -3.68
C ALA A 274 0.32 14.55 -2.98
N SER A 275 -0.43 15.10 -2.03
CA SER A 275 0.01 16.21 -1.17
C SER A 275 1.00 15.75 -0.12
N PHE A 276 0.89 14.50 0.28
CA PHE A 276 1.76 13.81 1.22
C PHE A 276 1.79 12.32 0.87
N ILE A 277 2.95 11.70 1.01
CA ILE A 277 3.13 10.26 0.84
C ILE A 277 3.68 9.69 2.14
N GLN A 278 2.88 8.88 2.82
CA GLN A 278 3.34 8.07 3.93
C GLN A 278 3.95 6.78 3.39
N LEU A 279 5.19 6.52 3.74
CA LEU A 279 5.83 5.24 3.44
C LEU A 279 5.22 4.11 4.27
N PHE A 280 5.29 2.88 3.76
CA PHE A 280 4.86 1.69 4.47
C PHE A 280 5.45 1.66 5.88
N LEU A 281 4.59 1.68 6.91
CA LEU A 281 5.03 1.86 8.30
C LEU A 281 5.92 0.72 8.79
N ASP A 282 5.71 -0.49 8.27
CA ASP A 282 6.53 -1.67 8.58
C ASP A 282 7.95 -1.62 7.95
N GLN A 283 8.16 -0.70 6.98
CA GLN A 283 9.44 -0.46 6.32
C GLN A 283 10.05 0.90 6.67
N PHE A 284 9.21 1.87 7.06
CA PHE A 284 9.64 3.22 7.37
C PHE A 284 10.39 3.31 8.71
N PHE A 285 9.94 2.58 9.71
CA PHE A 285 10.56 2.46 11.02
C PHE A 285 11.63 1.34 11.04
N THR A 286 12.18 1.05 12.23
CA THR A 286 13.05 -0.12 12.39
C THR A 286 12.25 -1.40 12.14
N ALA A 287 12.93 -2.50 11.78
CA ALA A 287 12.27 -3.79 11.53
C ALA A 287 11.46 -4.29 12.75
N GLU A 288 11.88 -3.95 13.96
CA GLU A 288 11.18 -4.32 15.19
C GLU A 288 9.88 -3.54 15.33
N VAL A 289 9.91 -2.22 15.10
CA VAL A 289 8.71 -1.37 15.12
C VAL A 289 7.76 -1.76 14.00
N GLY A 290 8.29 -1.98 12.79
CA GLY A 290 7.50 -2.42 11.65
C GLY A 290 6.79 -3.75 11.90
N SER A 291 7.48 -4.73 12.49
CA SER A 291 6.86 -6.00 12.91
C SER A 291 5.74 -5.76 13.94
N GLN A 292 5.97 -4.84 14.89
CA GLN A 292 4.97 -4.52 15.90
C GLN A 292 3.73 -3.85 15.31
N VAL A 293 3.89 -2.95 14.31
CA VAL A 293 2.75 -2.37 13.58
C VAL A 293 1.91 -3.46 12.92
N ASN A 294 2.55 -4.40 12.23
CA ASN A 294 1.89 -5.54 11.60
C ASN A 294 1.18 -6.43 12.63
N ASP A 295 1.82 -6.73 13.75
CA ASP A 295 1.26 -7.56 14.83
C ASP A 295 0.02 -6.91 15.44
N GLN A 296 0.09 -5.61 15.77
CA GLN A 296 -1.03 -4.91 16.38
C GLN A 296 -2.21 -4.73 15.40
N ALA A 297 -1.95 -4.48 14.13
CA ALA A 297 -2.99 -4.47 13.11
C ALA A 297 -3.73 -5.82 13.03
N ALA A 298 -2.99 -6.92 12.98
CA ALA A 298 -3.59 -8.26 12.96
C ALA A 298 -4.41 -8.56 14.24
N LEU A 299 -3.95 -8.10 15.41
CA LEU A 299 -4.68 -8.24 16.67
C LEU A 299 -5.96 -7.38 16.70
N LEU A 300 -5.95 -6.16 16.11
CA LEU A 300 -7.15 -5.34 15.94
C LEU A 300 -8.17 -6.05 15.06
N PHE A 301 -7.75 -6.62 13.92
CA PHE A 301 -8.61 -7.40 13.03
C PHE A 301 -9.18 -8.66 13.69
N ALA A 302 -8.42 -9.25 14.61
CA ALA A 302 -8.88 -10.39 15.41
C ALA A 302 -9.75 -10.01 16.62
N GLY A 303 -9.91 -8.72 16.95
CA GLY A 303 -10.58 -8.25 18.17
C GLY A 303 -9.86 -8.65 19.47
N GLN A 304 -8.53 -8.85 19.40
CA GLN A 304 -7.70 -9.36 20.50
C GLN A 304 -6.90 -8.27 21.22
N THR A 305 -6.98 -7.04 20.78
CA THR A 305 -6.39 -5.86 21.44
C THR A 305 -7.33 -4.68 21.37
N SER A 306 -7.23 -3.77 22.33
CA SER A 306 -7.93 -2.48 22.23
C SER A 306 -7.13 -1.51 21.36
N PRO A 307 -7.79 -0.49 20.72
CA PRO A 307 -7.08 0.53 19.97
C PRO A 307 -5.97 1.25 20.77
N GLN A 308 -6.24 1.54 22.05
CA GLN A 308 -5.25 2.18 22.94
C GLN A 308 -4.07 1.24 23.23
N ASP A 309 -4.34 -0.03 23.57
CA ASP A 309 -3.27 -0.99 23.88
C ASP A 309 -2.41 -1.25 22.63
N ALA A 310 -3.00 -1.27 21.42
CA ALA A 310 -2.27 -1.39 20.17
C ALA A 310 -1.31 -0.22 19.96
N ALA A 311 -1.79 1.02 20.12
CA ALA A 311 -0.98 2.23 20.01
C ALA A 311 0.15 2.27 21.04
N ASP A 312 -0.14 1.89 22.29
CA ASP A 312 0.82 1.86 23.40
C ASP A 312 1.90 0.78 23.18
N ALA A 313 1.53 -0.39 22.65
CA ALA A 313 2.47 -1.46 22.34
C ALA A 313 3.46 -1.06 21.23
N ILE A 314 2.97 -0.38 20.17
CA ILE A 314 3.85 0.12 19.10
C ILE A 314 4.78 1.21 19.67
N THR A 315 4.25 2.13 20.46
CA THR A 315 5.02 3.21 21.11
C THR A 315 6.13 2.65 22.01
N ALA A 316 5.81 1.65 22.82
CA ALA A 316 6.77 1.01 23.72
C ALA A 316 7.94 0.37 22.95
N THR A 317 7.66 -0.21 21.77
CA THR A 317 8.69 -0.79 20.89
C THR A 317 9.52 0.31 20.21
N ALA A 318 8.90 1.42 19.81
CA ALA A 318 9.56 2.51 19.11
C ALA A 318 10.45 3.38 20.02
N GLY A 319 10.11 3.46 21.31
CA GLY A 319 10.82 4.26 22.31
C GLY A 319 11.93 3.50 23.07
N GLY A 320 12.16 2.22 22.75
CA GLY A 320 13.10 1.31 23.45
C GLY A 320 14.57 1.38 23.02
#